data_44c226243b4a071cffb210c8aa566df5
#
_entry.id   44c226243b4a071cffb210c8aa566df5
#
_cell.length_a   1.000
_cell.length_b   1.000
_cell.length_c   1.000
_cell.angle_alpha   90.00
_cell.angle_beta   90.00
_cell.angle_gamma   90.00
#
_symmetry.space_group_name_H-M   'P 1'
#
loop_
_entity.id
_entity.type
_entity.pdbx_description
1 polymer ?
#
loop_
_entity_poly.entity_id
_entity_poly.type
_entity_poly.pdbx_seq_one_letter_code
_entity_poly.pdbx_strand_id
1 'polypeptide(L)'
;MRRHRLGTGLTATALVALTALTGCSSSGDSSSSAKNDGTELRLAIGGEDEAGYDPTLGWGRYGSPLFQSTLLTRNADLSFGNDLATSYEVSKDGLTWTVALRDDVTFSDGEALTAADVAYTFTAASKSGGLTDVTNLAAAKAVDDTTVEFTLKKPQSTFVNRLASLGIVPEHAHGSDYAKNPIGSGPFTFVDWQQGQQLVVQRNENYYGDKPDFKRVTFVFTEEDASLAAVRSGEVNVAGLPASLVGQKIDGTHVVPVTSIDNRGISFPTVPAEGKKSPAGEPIGNDITADVAVRRAVNLSVDRQALVDGIVDGYGTAAFGPVDNSPWFEEKTRFTDNDVAAAKKELADGGWKDTDGDGVVEKDGRKAEFTLVYPAGDSLRQGIALSVVDQVKRAGISVKTEGLGWDQIYARQHSDAVLFGWGSHDPYEMYTLYKSDLAGVESNNPGYYRNADVDAELDAALLATDQTEATSHWKAAQLPFSGTKDAAWAWLVNLEHTYVVDDCLDLGEPRTEPHGHGWPLTAGIADWKWTC
;
A
#
# COMPACT_ATOMS: atom_id res chain seq x y z
N MET A 1 44.68 13.35 36.34
CA MET A 1 45.39 13.13 37.65
C MET A 1 44.70 12.01 38.41
N ARG A 2 45.56 11.05 38.86
CA ARG A 2 45.34 9.96 39.84
C ARG A 2 44.27 8.92 39.52
N ARG A 3 44.57 7.71 39.04
CA ARG A 3 45.42 6.58 39.55
C ARG A 3 44.75 5.71 40.60
N HIS A 4 44.53 4.44 40.20
CA HIS A 4 44.73 3.16 40.93
C HIS A 4 43.67 2.75 41.96
N ARG A 5 43.23 1.49 42.06
CA ARG A 5 44.04 0.26 42.20
C ARG A 5 43.21 -1.01 41.91
N LEU A 6 43.93 -1.98 41.45
CA LEU A 6 43.69 -3.42 41.41
C LEU A 6 43.27 -4.02 42.79
N GLY A 7 42.52 -5.11 42.73
CA GLY A 7 42.32 -6.05 43.83
C GLY A 7 42.02 -7.44 43.26
N THR A 8 42.99 -8.31 43.47
CA THR A 8 43.13 -9.72 43.12
C THR A 8 42.13 -10.65 43.84
N GLY A 9 41.51 -11.60 43.16
CA GLY A 9 41.70 -13.02 43.26
C GLY A 9 41.07 -13.77 44.43
N LEU A 10 40.21 -14.73 44.11
CA LEU A 10 40.15 -16.02 44.86
C LEU A 10 39.48 -17.08 43.98
N THR A 11 40.27 -18.09 43.65
CA THR A 11 39.88 -19.40 43.09
C THR A 11 39.13 -20.21 44.16
N ALA A 12 37.98 -20.75 43.82
CA ALA A 12 37.34 -21.80 44.60
C ALA A 12 37.01 -22.98 43.67
N THR A 13 37.74 -24.04 43.84
CA THR A 13 37.58 -25.37 43.30
C THR A 13 36.35 -26.02 43.94
N ALA A 14 35.38 -26.49 43.18
CA ALA A 14 34.31 -27.33 43.68
C ALA A 14 34.17 -28.60 42.87
N LEU A 15 34.16 -29.69 43.59
CA LEU A 15 34.13 -31.09 43.24
C LEU A 15 32.95 -31.47 42.29
N VAL A 16 33.28 -32.30 41.31
CA VAL A 16 32.35 -33.08 40.51
C VAL A 16 31.83 -34.26 41.34
N ALA A 17 30.52 -34.32 41.55
CA ALA A 17 29.82 -35.55 41.98
C ALA A 17 29.05 -36.12 40.79
N LEU A 18 29.57 -37.22 40.23
CA LEU A 18 28.86 -38.07 39.28
C LEU A 18 27.79 -38.87 40.02
N THR A 19 26.52 -38.61 39.73
CA THR A 19 25.47 -39.61 40.02
C THR A 19 24.95 -40.14 38.69
N ALA A 20 25.28 -41.38 38.42
CA ALA A 20 24.69 -42.17 37.33
C ALA A 20 23.20 -42.45 37.69
N LEU A 21 22.28 -41.96 36.84
CA LEU A 21 20.91 -42.42 36.79
C LEU A 21 20.69 -43.15 35.46
N THR A 22 20.53 -44.43 35.60
CA THR A 22 20.14 -45.37 34.55
C THR A 22 18.78 -44.96 33.95
N GLY A 23 18.80 -44.90 32.61
CA GLY A 23 17.66 -44.51 31.82
C GLY A 23 16.52 -45.50 31.83
N CYS A 24 15.38 -44.99 31.50
CA CYS A 24 14.35 -45.74 30.78
C CYS A 24 14.21 -45.10 29.41
N SER A 25 14.53 -45.91 28.41
CA SER A 25 14.20 -45.64 27.03
C SER A 25 12.67 -45.68 26.91
N SER A 26 12.03 -44.52 26.84
CA SER A 26 10.72 -44.39 26.24
C SER A 26 10.90 -43.98 24.79
N SER A 27 10.46 -44.86 23.94
CA SER A 27 10.27 -44.72 22.52
C SER A 27 9.81 -43.32 22.13
N GLY A 28 10.44 -42.85 21.03
CA GLY A 28 10.17 -41.59 20.40
C GLY A 28 8.69 -41.39 20.12
N ASP A 29 8.16 -40.37 20.71
CA ASP A 29 7.04 -39.67 20.09
C ASP A 29 7.62 -38.80 18.99
N SER A 30 7.48 -39.32 17.77
CA SER A 30 7.41 -38.47 16.60
C SER A 30 6.42 -37.37 16.94
N SER A 31 6.86 -36.13 16.92
CA SER A 31 6.00 -34.98 16.85
C SER A 31 5.07 -35.16 15.64
N SER A 32 3.91 -35.77 15.89
CA SER A 32 2.80 -35.64 14.98
C SER A 32 2.49 -34.14 14.95
N SER A 33 2.78 -33.48 13.83
CA SER A 33 2.09 -32.24 13.52
C SER A 33 0.61 -32.50 13.78
N ALA A 34 0.04 -31.88 14.82
CA ALA A 34 -1.38 -31.94 15.05
C ALA A 34 -2.01 -31.50 13.73
N LYS A 35 -2.78 -32.38 13.08
CA LYS A 35 -3.52 -32.00 11.88
C LYS A 35 -4.34 -30.77 12.30
N ASN A 36 -4.19 -29.68 11.57
CA ASN A 36 -5.05 -28.52 11.73
C ASN A 36 -6.49 -29.07 11.59
N ASP A 37 -7.30 -28.88 12.61
CA ASP A 37 -8.70 -29.34 12.61
C ASP A 37 -9.60 -28.43 11.76
N GLY A 38 -9.01 -27.50 11.01
CA GLY A 38 -9.70 -26.52 10.16
C GLY A 38 -10.35 -25.37 10.93
N THR A 39 -10.07 -25.23 12.23
CA THR A 39 -10.65 -24.14 13.05
C THR A 39 -9.70 -22.99 13.34
N GLU A 40 -8.40 -23.15 13.08
CA GLU A 40 -7.39 -22.14 13.32
C GLU A 40 -6.56 -21.89 12.05
N LEU A 41 -6.23 -20.64 11.79
CA LEU A 41 -5.33 -20.21 10.72
C LEU A 41 -4.11 -19.47 11.27
N ARG A 42 -2.98 -19.64 10.58
CA ARG A 42 -1.78 -18.85 10.78
C ARG A 42 -1.36 -18.23 9.46
N LEU A 43 -1.17 -16.91 9.44
CA LEU A 43 -0.96 -16.13 8.21
C LEU A 43 0.30 -15.28 8.37
N ALA A 44 1.18 -15.32 7.37
CA ALA A 44 2.34 -14.42 7.22
C ALA A 44 2.12 -13.56 5.97
N ILE A 45 1.15 -12.61 6.03
CA ILE A 45 0.65 -11.89 4.85
C ILE A 45 0.94 -10.40 4.86
N GLY A 46 1.40 -9.83 5.94
CA GLY A 46 1.58 -8.40 5.99
C GLY A 46 2.50 -7.93 7.10
N GLY A 47 2.88 -6.66 7.02
CA GLY A 47 3.58 -5.98 8.09
C GLY A 47 2.65 -5.58 9.23
N GLU A 48 3.23 -5.35 10.40
CA GLU A 48 2.54 -4.80 11.55
C GLU A 48 2.10 -3.35 11.29
N ASP A 49 0.93 -2.97 11.76
CA ASP A 49 0.56 -1.56 11.83
C ASP A 49 1.11 -0.96 13.14
N GLU A 50 2.19 -0.19 13.03
CA GLU A 50 2.90 0.38 14.19
C GLU A 50 2.02 1.34 15.01
N ALA A 51 1.02 1.97 14.39
CA ALA A 51 0.05 2.84 15.05
C ALA A 51 -1.03 2.06 15.82
N GLY A 52 -1.09 0.74 15.62
CA GLY A 52 -2.10 -0.15 16.17
C GLY A 52 -3.41 -0.13 15.37
N TYR A 53 -4.47 -0.65 15.98
CA TYR A 53 -5.69 -1.07 15.26
C TYR A 53 -6.84 -0.07 15.43
N ASP A 54 -6.54 1.23 15.32
CA ASP A 54 -7.52 2.32 15.40
C ASP A 54 -7.79 2.91 14.00
N PRO A 55 -9.00 2.74 13.44
CA PRO A 55 -9.37 3.31 12.16
C PRO A 55 -9.25 4.83 12.09
N THR A 56 -9.45 5.54 13.19
CA THR A 56 -9.33 7.00 13.22
C THR A 56 -7.88 7.48 13.04
N LEU A 57 -6.89 6.59 13.27
CA LEU A 57 -5.47 6.82 13.01
C LEU A 57 -5.01 6.26 11.66
N GLY A 58 -5.83 5.44 10.98
CA GLY A 58 -5.53 4.92 9.65
C GLY A 58 -5.61 3.40 9.49
N TRP A 59 -5.89 2.66 10.56
CA TRP A 59 -6.10 1.20 10.45
C TRP A 59 -7.22 0.88 9.46
N GLY A 60 -7.00 -0.12 8.62
CA GLY A 60 -7.99 -0.58 7.65
C GLY A 60 -8.16 0.29 6.39
N ARG A 61 -7.43 1.41 6.26
CA ARG A 61 -7.55 2.33 5.11
C ARG A 61 -7.32 1.67 3.75
N TYR A 62 -6.61 0.57 3.72
CA TYR A 62 -6.33 -0.21 2.51
C TYR A 62 -7.37 -1.30 2.22
N GLY A 63 -8.42 -1.46 3.02
CA GLY A 63 -9.56 -2.28 2.61
C GLY A 63 -10.20 -3.19 3.63
N SER A 64 -9.57 -3.55 4.74
CA SER A 64 -10.24 -4.35 5.78
C SER A 64 -9.78 -3.95 7.17
N PRO A 65 -10.64 -3.30 7.94
CA PRO A 65 -10.37 -3.02 9.33
C PRO A 65 -10.50 -4.24 10.26
N LEU A 66 -10.89 -5.41 9.78
CA LEU A 66 -10.96 -6.71 10.46
C LEU A 66 -11.85 -6.72 11.73
N PHE A 67 -11.61 -5.79 12.67
CA PHE A 67 -12.35 -5.64 13.93
C PHE A 67 -13.57 -4.75 13.79
N GLN A 68 -13.51 -3.77 12.91
CA GLN A 68 -14.56 -2.78 12.72
C GLN A 68 -15.22 -2.97 11.36
N SER A 69 -16.53 -2.80 11.30
CA SER A 69 -17.27 -2.72 10.04
C SER A 69 -17.23 -1.31 9.47
N THR A 70 -17.38 -1.18 8.17
CA THR A 70 -17.45 0.08 7.44
C THR A 70 -18.89 0.39 7.02
N LEU A 71 -19.18 1.61 6.56
CA LEU A 71 -20.52 1.94 6.06
C LEU A 71 -20.81 1.22 4.74
N LEU A 72 -19.83 1.16 3.84
CA LEU A 72 -19.91 0.48 2.55
C LEU A 72 -18.78 -0.54 2.43
N THR A 73 -18.97 -1.56 1.60
CA THR A 73 -17.91 -2.47 1.16
C THR A 73 -17.47 -2.11 -0.26
N ARG A 74 -16.35 -2.67 -0.68
CA ARG A 74 -15.89 -2.58 -2.06
C ARG A 74 -15.99 -3.94 -2.73
N ASN A 75 -16.64 -3.99 -3.88
CA ASN A 75 -16.77 -5.20 -4.71
C ASN A 75 -15.49 -5.46 -5.51
N ALA A 76 -15.38 -6.63 -6.13
CA ALA A 76 -14.23 -7.02 -6.95
C ALA A 76 -14.00 -6.09 -8.16
N ASP A 77 -15.07 -5.51 -8.71
CA ASP A 77 -15.03 -4.54 -9.82
C ASP A 77 -14.81 -3.09 -9.36
N LEU A 78 -14.45 -2.89 -8.10
CA LEU A 78 -14.25 -1.61 -7.41
C LEU A 78 -15.52 -0.78 -7.22
N SER A 79 -16.70 -1.29 -7.55
CA SER A 79 -17.98 -0.67 -7.17
C SER A 79 -18.23 -0.77 -5.67
N PHE A 80 -19.21 -0.02 -5.17
CA PHE A 80 -19.57 -0.04 -3.75
C PHE A 80 -20.75 -0.95 -3.48
N GLY A 81 -20.63 -1.77 -2.44
CA GLY A 81 -21.71 -2.54 -1.83
C GLY A 81 -22.11 -1.94 -0.49
N ASN A 82 -23.29 -2.31 0.00
CA ASN A 82 -23.74 -1.94 1.34
C ASN A 82 -23.09 -2.85 2.41
N ASP A 83 -22.87 -2.27 3.62
CA ASP A 83 -22.47 -2.99 4.82
C ASP A 83 -23.30 -2.47 6.01
N LEU A 84 -22.75 -1.58 6.86
CA LEU A 84 -23.55 -0.91 7.89
C LEU A 84 -24.60 0.04 7.30
N ALA A 85 -24.29 0.67 6.17
CA ALA A 85 -25.26 1.47 5.44
C ALA A 85 -26.21 0.61 4.61
N THR A 86 -27.50 0.93 4.64
CA THR A 86 -28.52 0.35 3.78
C THR A 86 -28.73 1.18 2.51
N SER A 87 -28.45 2.48 2.58
CA SER A 87 -28.47 3.40 1.43
C SER A 87 -27.74 4.69 1.79
N TYR A 88 -27.40 5.47 0.75
CA TYR A 88 -26.97 6.85 0.93
C TYR A 88 -27.49 7.75 -0.19
N GLU A 89 -27.65 9.03 0.12
CA GLU A 89 -28.05 10.08 -0.82
C GLU A 89 -27.11 11.27 -0.71
N VAL A 90 -26.88 11.93 -1.85
CA VAL A 90 -26.02 13.12 -1.94
C VAL A 90 -26.88 14.29 -2.40
N SER A 91 -26.80 15.43 -1.71
CA SER A 91 -27.50 16.65 -2.10
C SER A 91 -27.00 17.16 -3.47
N LYS A 92 -27.83 17.91 -4.19
CA LYS A 92 -27.50 18.42 -5.54
C LYS A 92 -26.26 19.31 -5.58
N ASP A 93 -25.93 19.96 -4.48
CA ASP A 93 -24.71 20.78 -4.35
C ASP A 93 -23.48 19.95 -3.90
N GLY A 94 -23.65 18.65 -3.67
CA GLY A 94 -22.58 17.73 -3.26
C GLY A 94 -22.08 17.94 -1.84
N LEU A 95 -22.73 18.80 -1.05
CA LEU A 95 -22.24 19.18 0.29
C LEU A 95 -22.80 18.32 1.41
N THR A 96 -23.98 17.72 1.24
CA THR A 96 -24.63 16.91 2.26
C THR A 96 -24.77 15.48 1.80
N TRP A 97 -24.32 14.55 2.63
CA TRP A 97 -24.44 13.12 2.45
C TRP A 97 -25.31 12.56 3.57
N THR A 98 -26.46 11.99 3.24
CA THR A 98 -27.36 11.35 4.20
C THR A 98 -27.25 9.85 4.05
N VAL A 99 -26.88 9.13 5.10
CA VAL A 99 -26.66 7.68 5.11
C VAL A 99 -27.64 7.04 6.08
N ALA A 100 -28.43 6.08 5.57
CA ALA A 100 -29.28 5.24 6.37
C ALA A 100 -28.55 3.98 6.80
N LEU A 101 -28.66 3.59 8.06
CA LEU A 101 -27.98 2.45 8.68
C LEU A 101 -28.95 1.30 8.92
N ARG A 102 -28.41 0.09 9.03
CA ARG A 102 -29.12 -1.05 9.62
C ARG A 102 -29.21 -0.86 11.14
N ASP A 103 -30.13 -1.55 11.78
CA ASP A 103 -30.47 -1.40 13.22
C ASP A 103 -30.22 -2.68 14.06
N ASP A 104 -29.60 -3.70 13.46
CA ASP A 104 -29.39 -5.02 14.04
C ASP A 104 -27.92 -5.32 14.38
N VAL A 105 -27.04 -4.32 14.45
CA VAL A 105 -25.61 -4.46 14.69
C VAL A 105 -25.26 -4.13 16.14
N THR A 106 -24.42 -4.99 16.74
CA THR A 106 -23.78 -4.71 18.03
C THR A 106 -22.27 -4.73 17.91
N PHE A 107 -21.60 -3.98 18.77
CA PHE A 107 -20.17 -4.14 19.00
C PHE A 107 -19.87 -5.46 19.72
N SER A 108 -18.60 -5.84 19.76
CA SER A 108 -18.14 -7.09 20.36
C SER A 108 -18.36 -7.16 21.88
N ASP A 109 -18.60 -6.04 22.54
CA ASP A 109 -18.96 -5.93 23.95
C ASP A 109 -20.48 -6.01 24.21
N GLY A 110 -21.29 -6.05 23.14
CA GLY A 110 -22.75 -6.21 23.17
C GLY A 110 -23.54 -4.91 23.11
N GLU A 111 -22.89 -3.73 23.14
CA GLU A 111 -23.57 -2.45 22.97
C GLU A 111 -24.01 -2.25 21.51
N ALA A 112 -25.16 -1.61 21.29
CA ALA A 112 -25.70 -1.36 19.95
C ALA A 112 -24.84 -0.33 19.19
N LEU A 113 -24.60 -0.61 17.90
CA LEU A 113 -23.99 0.37 16.99
C LEU A 113 -25.10 1.29 16.44
N THR A 114 -24.92 2.59 16.58
CA THR A 114 -25.88 3.59 16.15
C THR A 114 -25.25 4.68 15.27
N ALA A 115 -26.06 5.55 14.71
CA ALA A 115 -25.62 6.73 13.97
C ALA A 115 -24.76 7.69 14.82
N ALA A 116 -24.87 7.65 16.15
CA ALA A 116 -24.01 8.42 17.04
C ALA A 116 -22.56 7.97 16.97
N ASP A 117 -22.29 6.64 16.94
CA ASP A 117 -20.96 6.08 16.80
C ASP A 117 -20.33 6.42 15.45
N VAL A 118 -21.15 6.41 14.38
CA VAL A 118 -20.71 6.82 13.04
C VAL A 118 -20.31 8.30 13.03
N ALA A 119 -21.17 9.19 13.55
CA ALA A 119 -20.88 10.61 13.63
C ALA A 119 -19.65 10.92 14.50
N TYR A 120 -19.52 10.21 15.61
CA TYR A 120 -18.34 10.26 16.49
C TYR A 120 -17.08 9.86 15.73
N THR A 121 -17.07 8.70 15.06
CA THR A 121 -15.92 8.14 14.33
C THR A 121 -15.37 9.14 13.31
N PHE A 122 -16.23 9.65 12.43
CA PHE A 122 -15.82 10.62 11.41
C PHE A 122 -15.33 11.93 12.01
N THR A 123 -15.96 12.38 13.11
CA THR A 123 -15.51 13.57 13.84
C THR A 123 -14.15 13.34 14.52
N ALA A 124 -13.91 12.18 15.10
CA ALA A 124 -12.64 11.83 15.71
C ALA A 124 -11.53 11.73 14.65
N ALA A 125 -11.78 11.02 13.55
CA ALA A 125 -10.85 10.91 12.43
C ALA A 125 -10.48 12.29 11.83
N SER A 126 -11.44 13.21 11.69
CA SER A 126 -11.16 14.55 11.17
C SER A 126 -10.23 15.40 12.04
N LYS A 127 -10.04 15.02 13.30
CA LYS A 127 -9.22 15.73 14.29
C LYS A 127 -7.93 14.99 14.65
N SER A 128 -7.83 13.71 14.30
CA SER A 128 -6.73 12.86 14.73
C SER A 128 -5.40 13.20 14.06
N GLY A 129 -5.43 13.75 12.84
CA GLY A 129 -4.25 13.85 11.97
C GLY A 129 -3.78 12.49 11.44
N GLY A 130 -4.63 11.46 11.52
CA GLY A 130 -4.35 10.11 11.02
C GLY A 130 -4.33 10.03 9.50
N LEU A 131 -3.99 8.85 9.00
CA LEU A 131 -3.73 8.61 7.56
C LEU A 131 -5.01 8.56 6.70
N THR A 132 -6.20 8.46 7.31
CA THR A 132 -7.47 8.57 6.59
C THR A 132 -7.88 10.04 6.51
N ASP A 133 -7.69 10.63 5.33
CA ASP A 133 -8.02 12.04 5.12
C ASP A 133 -9.55 12.27 5.08
N VAL A 134 -10.08 12.87 6.11
CA VAL A 134 -11.44 13.39 6.24
C VAL A 134 -11.45 14.89 6.58
N THR A 135 -10.38 15.61 6.23
CA THR A 135 -10.22 17.05 6.54
C THR A 135 -11.27 17.93 5.87
N ASN A 136 -11.89 17.46 4.78
CA ASN A 136 -12.99 18.15 4.09
C ASN A 136 -14.33 18.03 4.84
N LEU A 137 -14.43 17.20 5.88
CA LEU A 137 -15.63 17.12 6.72
C LEU A 137 -15.81 18.43 7.51
N ALA A 138 -16.97 19.06 7.39
CA ALA A 138 -17.38 20.20 8.21
C ALA A 138 -18.11 19.73 9.47
N ALA A 139 -18.99 18.72 9.33
CA ALA A 139 -19.74 18.14 10.43
C ALA A 139 -20.19 16.71 10.10
N ALA A 140 -20.30 15.87 11.13
CA ALA A 140 -21.05 14.61 11.10
C ALA A 140 -22.07 14.64 12.25
N LYS A 141 -23.33 14.27 11.98
CA LYS A 141 -24.41 14.38 12.95
C LYS A 141 -25.36 13.18 12.83
N ALA A 142 -25.63 12.51 13.93
CA ALA A 142 -26.75 11.59 14.03
C ALA A 142 -28.08 12.41 13.99
N VAL A 143 -28.93 12.07 13.05
CA VAL A 143 -30.28 12.65 12.91
C VAL A 143 -31.24 11.90 13.84
N ASP A 144 -31.11 10.59 13.86
CA ASP A 144 -31.74 9.61 14.75
C ASP A 144 -30.79 8.42 14.92
N ASP A 145 -31.24 7.30 15.51
CA ASP A 145 -30.39 6.14 15.81
C ASP A 145 -29.87 5.42 14.54
N THR A 146 -30.55 5.59 13.40
CA THR A 146 -30.25 4.89 12.13
C THR A 146 -29.94 5.82 10.96
N THR A 147 -29.84 7.13 11.19
CA THR A 147 -29.59 8.11 10.13
C THR A 147 -28.46 9.05 10.53
N VAL A 148 -27.38 9.07 9.73
CA VAL A 148 -26.30 10.03 9.88
C VAL A 148 -26.23 10.99 8.71
N GLU A 149 -25.96 12.26 8.98
CA GLU A 149 -25.74 13.31 8.00
C GLU A 149 -24.29 13.82 8.09
N PHE A 150 -23.59 13.80 6.96
CA PHE A 150 -22.27 14.39 6.81
C PHE A 150 -22.40 15.69 6.00
N THR A 151 -21.82 16.76 6.52
CA THR A 151 -21.68 18.03 5.80
C THR A 151 -20.22 18.23 5.42
N LEU A 152 -19.94 18.47 4.14
CA LEU A 152 -18.61 18.75 3.61
C LEU A 152 -18.39 20.26 3.47
N LYS A 153 -17.11 20.70 3.57
CA LYS A 153 -16.71 22.10 3.33
C LYS A 153 -16.80 22.46 1.85
N LYS A 154 -16.56 21.50 0.97
CA LYS A 154 -16.65 21.58 -0.50
C LYS A 154 -17.18 20.25 -1.03
N PRO A 155 -17.80 20.20 -2.20
CA PRO A 155 -18.15 18.94 -2.85
C PRO A 155 -16.89 18.09 -3.01
N GLN A 156 -17.04 16.76 -2.86
CA GLN A 156 -15.93 15.83 -2.99
C GLN A 156 -16.46 14.51 -3.53
N SER A 157 -16.26 14.27 -4.82
CA SER A 157 -16.69 13.03 -5.51
C SER A 157 -16.13 11.76 -4.88
N THR A 158 -14.95 11.86 -4.26
CA THR A 158 -14.24 10.73 -3.64
C THR A 158 -14.63 10.48 -2.18
N PHE A 159 -15.53 11.27 -1.59
CA PHE A 159 -15.94 11.08 -0.18
C PHE A 159 -16.55 9.69 0.07
N VAL A 160 -17.20 9.10 -0.93
CA VAL A 160 -17.73 7.73 -0.86
C VAL A 160 -16.65 6.70 -0.49
N ASN A 161 -15.39 6.91 -0.86
CA ASN A 161 -14.29 6.01 -0.49
C ASN A 161 -14.05 6.02 1.03
N ARG A 162 -14.35 7.12 1.73
CA ARG A 162 -14.24 7.20 3.19
C ARG A 162 -15.32 6.37 3.88
N LEU A 163 -16.51 6.25 3.24
CA LEU A 163 -17.57 5.38 3.74
C LEU A 163 -17.20 3.90 3.65
N ALA A 164 -16.31 3.53 2.72
CA ALA A 164 -15.86 2.15 2.49
C ALA A 164 -14.53 1.79 3.15
N SER A 165 -13.81 2.74 3.73
CA SER A 165 -12.47 2.48 4.30
C SER A 165 -12.34 2.86 5.78
N LEU A 166 -13.19 3.72 6.32
CA LEU A 166 -13.13 4.10 7.73
C LEU A 166 -14.01 3.18 8.56
N GLY A 167 -13.39 2.29 9.33
CA GLY A 167 -14.07 1.40 10.27
C GLY A 167 -14.72 2.18 11.42
N ILE A 168 -15.92 1.79 11.82
CA ILE A 168 -16.68 2.48 12.87
C ILE A 168 -16.23 2.02 14.24
N VAL A 169 -15.88 2.99 15.09
CA VAL A 169 -15.45 2.77 16.48
C VAL A 169 -16.57 3.14 17.45
N PRO A 170 -16.70 2.42 18.61
CA PRO A 170 -17.70 2.72 19.62
C PRO A 170 -17.35 4.01 20.39
N GLU A 171 -18.23 5.02 20.43
CA GLU A 171 -17.99 6.26 21.17
C GLU A 171 -17.71 5.98 22.65
N HIS A 172 -18.45 5.05 23.27
CA HIS A 172 -18.34 4.73 24.69
C HIS A 172 -17.02 4.08 25.11
N ALA A 173 -16.30 3.44 24.17
CA ALA A 173 -15.07 2.68 24.44
C ALA A 173 -13.84 3.20 23.67
N HIS A 174 -13.96 4.24 22.83
CA HIS A 174 -12.86 4.80 22.06
C HIS A 174 -12.02 5.77 22.91
N GLY A 175 -11.03 5.22 23.63
CA GLY A 175 -10.10 5.95 24.49
C GLY A 175 -8.65 5.81 24.05
N SER A 176 -7.72 6.28 24.88
CA SER A 176 -6.26 6.30 24.59
C SER A 176 -5.64 4.93 24.32
N ASP A 177 -6.26 3.86 24.81
CA ASP A 177 -5.75 2.49 24.66
C ASP A 177 -6.46 1.71 23.55
N TYR A 178 -7.39 2.36 22.83
CA TYR A 178 -8.21 1.71 21.80
C TYR A 178 -7.37 1.05 20.70
N ALA A 179 -6.33 1.71 20.23
CA ALA A 179 -5.44 1.18 19.19
C ALA A 179 -4.78 -0.16 19.58
N LYS A 180 -4.66 -0.45 20.89
CA LYS A 180 -4.08 -1.69 21.41
C LYS A 180 -5.10 -2.73 21.85
N ASN A 181 -6.34 -2.31 22.06
CA ASN A 181 -7.45 -3.16 22.50
C ASN A 181 -8.74 -2.75 21.76
N PRO A 182 -8.78 -2.94 20.43
CA PRO A 182 -9.91 -2.49 19.64
C PRO A 182 -11.19 -3.26 19.97
N ILE A 183 -12.31 -2.56 20.08
CA ILE A 183 -13.68 -3.07 20.12
C ILE A 183 -14.33 -2.66 18.80
N GLY A 184 -15.02 -3.58 18.15
CA GLY A 184 -15.65 -3.29 16.87
C GLY A 184 -16.80 -4.23 16.59
N SER A 185 -17.43 -4.06 15.44
CA SER A 185 -18.56 -4.84 14.94
C SER A 185 -18.19 -5.83 13.83
N GLY A 186 -16.89 -5.93 13.50
CA GLY A 186 -16.38 -6.77 12.42
C GLY A 186 -16.42 -8.27 12.71
N PRO A 187 -15.98 -9.10 11.73
CA PRO A 187 -16.03 -10.56 11.81
C PRO A 187 -15.10 -11.18 12.86
N PHE A 188 -14.11 -10.44 13.32
CA PHE A 188 -13.17 -10.90 14.34
C PHE A 188 -13.07 -9.92 15.50
N THR A 189 -12.71 -10.45 16.69
CA THR A 189 -12.40 -9.67 17.88
C THR A 189 -10.93 -9.83 18.26
N PHE A 190 -10.38 -8.81 18.89
CA PHE A 190 -9.00 -8.78 19.38
C PHE A 190 -8.80 -9.79 20.53
N VAL A 191 -7.64 -10.47 20.52
CA VAL A 191 -7.24 -11.38 21.62
C VAL A 191 -5.91 -10.94 22.22
N ASP A 192 -4.86 -10.79 21.39
CA ASP A 192 -3.52 -10.46 21.84
C ASP A 192 -2.69 -9.83 20.71
N TRP A 193 -1.84 -8.89 21.07
CA TRP A 193 -0.87 -8.28 20.15
C TRP A 193 0.51 -8.22 20.78
N GLN A 194 1.41 -9.01 20.25
CA GLN A 194 2.82 -9.00 20.60
C GLN A 194 3.57 -8.23 19.52
N GLN A 195 3.87 -6.96 19.80
CA GLN A 195 4.50 -6.05 18.84
C GLN A 195 5.76 -6.65 18.22
N GLY A 196 5.88 -6.55 16.91
CA GLY A 196 6.98 -7.11 16.12
C GLY A 196 6.96 -8.62 15.99
N GLN A 197 5.92 -9.33 16.50
CA GLN A 197 5.86 -10.79 16.46
C GLN A 197 4.55 -11.30 15.86
N GLN A 198 3.40 -11.01 16.49
CA GLN A 198 2.11 -11.53 16.04
C GLN A 198 0.92 -10.74 16.56
N LEU A 199 -0.18 -10.81 15.80
CA LEU A 199 -1.52 -10.44 16.21
C LEU A 199 -2.39 -11.70 16.27
N VAL A 200 -3.14 -11.87 17.34
CA VAL A 200 -4.10 -12.97 17.50
C VAL A 200 -5.50 -12.42 17.58
N VAL A 201 -6.37 -12.95 16.75
CA VAL A 201 -7.79 -12.59 16.72
C VAL A 201 -8.66 -13.85 16.84
N GLN A 202 -9.89 -13.69 17.30
CA GLN A 202 -10.87 -14.75 17.34
C GLN A 202 -12.16 -14.32 16.65
N ARG A 203 -12.92 -15.29 16.15
CA ARG A 203 -14.21 -15.04 15.52
C ARG A 203 -15.15 -14.30 16.46
N ASN A 204 -15.79 -13.27 15.91
CA ASN A 204 -16.85 -12.56 16.62
C ASN A 204 -18.16 -13.38 16.56
N GLU A 205 -18.56 -13.97 17.68
CA GLU A 205 -19.79 -14.76 17.75
C GLU A 205 -21.06 -13.90 17.64
N ASN A 206 -20.95 -12.58 17.79
CA ASN A 206 -22.04 -11.61 17.64
C ASN A 206 -22.02 -10.91 16.26
N TYR A 207 -21.16 -11.37 15.32
CA TYR A 207 -21.11 -10.78 13.99
C TYR A 207 -22.44 -10.90 13.27
N TYR A 208 -22.91 -9.81 12.70
CA TYR A 208 -24.22 -9.71 12.03
C TYR A 208 -24.24 -10.29 10.61
N GLY A 209 -23.08 -10.47 9.98
CA GLY A 209 -22.91 -11.12 8.69
C GLY A 209 -22.67 -12.63 8.82
N ASP A 210 -22.24 -13.26 7.71
CA ASP A 210 -21.84 -14.65 7.69
C ASP A 210 -20.58 -14.83 8.56
N LYS A 211 -20.67 -15.73 9.53
CA LYS A 211 -19.57 -15.96 10.47
C LYS A 211 -18.42 -16.70 9.78
N PRO A 212 -17.18 -16.25 9.95
CA PRO A 212 -16.02 -17.01 9.48
C PRO A 212 -16.01 -18.44 10.01
N ASP A 213 -15.59 -19.42 9.21
CA ASP A 213 -15.44 -20.81 9.66
C ASP A 213 -14.34 -20.94 10.73
N PHE A 214 -13.31 -20.14 10.61
CA PHE A 214 -12.15 -20.16 11.50
C PHE A 214 -12.45 -19.44 12.83
N LYS A 215 -12.20 -20.16 13.93
CA LYS A 215 -12.42 -19.63 15.29
C LYS A 215 -11.29 -18.73 15.75
N ARG A 216 -10.07 -18.95 15.23
CA ARG A 216 -8.87 -18.21 15.61
C ARG A 216 -8.00 -17.98 14.40
N VAL A 217 -7.46 -16.77 14.29
CA VAL A 217 -6.48 -16.43 13.28
C VAL A 217 -5.28 -15.76 13.96
N THR A 218 -4.08 -16.22 13.60
CA THR A 218 -2.83 -15.64 14.07
C THR A 218 -2.09 -15.05 12.87
N PHE A 219 -1.90 -13.75 12.87
CA PHE A 219 -1.05 -13.05 11.92
C PHE A 219 0.37 -13.01 12.49
N VAL A 220 1.34 -13.55 11.75
CA VAL A 220 2.75 -13.58 12.14
C VAL A 220 3.49 -12.53 11.34
N PHE A 221 4.20 -11.62 12.01
CA PHE A 221 4.94 -10.54 11.38
C PHE A 221 6.37 -11.01 11.09
N THR A 222 6.69 -11.20 9.82
CA THR A 222 7.98 -11.75 9.38
C THR A 222 8.41 -11.12 8.07
N GLU A 223 9.73 -11.10 7.85
CA GLU A 223 10.34 -10.70 6.58
C GLU A 223 10.20 -11.82 5.53
N GLU A 224 10.42 -11.49 4.25
CA GLU A 224 10.21 -12.37 3.09
C GLU A 224 10.81 -13.78 3.24
N ASP A 225 12.09 -13.89 3.63
CA ASP A 225 12.78 -15.16 3.81
C ASP A 225 12.20 -16.01 4.96
N ALA A 226 11.80 -15.37 6.04
CA ALA A 226 11.20 -16.05 7.18
C ALA A 226 9.76 -16.50 6.86
N SER A 227 9.00 -15.70 6.11
CA SER A 227 7.67 -16.08 5.61
C SER A 227 7.76 -17.31 4.69
N LEU A 228 8.76 -17.35 3.79
CA LEU A 228 9.03 -18.51 2.93
C LEU A 228 9.40 -19.75 3.74
N ALA A 229 10.22 -19.58 4.77
CA ALA A 229 10.59 -20.70 5.66
C ALA A 229 9.37 -21.22 6.45
N ALA A 230 8.52 -20.32 6.96
CA ALA A 230 7.34 -20.67 7.73
C ALA A 230 6.31 -21.45 6.90
N VAL A 231 6.03 -21.03 5.66
CA VAL A 231 5.09 -21.78 4.80
C VAL A 231 5.67 -23.13 4.37
N ARG A 232 6.98 -23.20 4.11
CA ARG A 232 7.65 -24.49 3.80
C ARG A 232 7.61 -25.51 4.93
N SER A 233 7.69 -25.04 6.16
CA SER A 233 7.62 -25.91 7.35
C SER A 233 6.18 -26.25 7.76
N GLY A 234 5.17 -25.66 7.12
CA GLY A 234 3.76 -25.80 7.52
C GLY A 234 3.44 -25.04 8.82
N GLU A 235 4.27 -24.07 9.21
CA GLU A 235 4.01 -23.23 10.38
C GLU A 235 2.90 -22.20 10.10
N VAL A 236 2.76 -21.74 8.85
CA VAL A 236 1.70 -20.87 8.39
C VAL A 236 0.93 -21.48 7.23
N ASN A 237 -0.36 -21.18 7.13
CA ASN A 237 -1.25 -21.69 6.08
C ASN A 237 -1.24 -20.77 4.85
N VAL A 238 -0.89 -19.50 5.03
CA VAL A 238 -0.77 -18.52 3.94
C VAL A 238 0.48 -17.68 4.18
N ALA A 239 1.27 -17.48 3.13
CA ALA A 239 2.37 -16.53 3.12
C ALA A 239 2.26 -15.59 1.92
N GLY A 240 2.25 -14.28 2.16
CA GLY A 240 2.45 -13.26 1.13
C GLY A 240 3.94 -13.19 0.77
N LEU A 241 4.27 -13.46 -0.47
CA LEU A 241 5.66 -13.52 -0.94
C LEU A 241 5.79 -12.76 -2.26
N PRO A 242 6.93 -12.09 -2.50
CA PRO A 242 7.18 -11.50 -3.81
C PRO A 242 7.26 -12.58 -4.90
N ALA A 243 6.90 -12.21 -6.13
CA ALA A 243 6.87 -13.09 -7.29
C ALA A 243 8.16 -13.91 -7.47
N SER A 244 9.31 -13.32 -7.20
CA SER A 244 10.63 -13.99 -7.29
C SER A 244 10.80 -15.18 -6.34
N LEU A 245 9.98 -15.31 -5.29
CA LEU A 245 10.07 -16.39 -4.30
C LEU A 245 8.99 -17.46 -4.47
N VAL A 246 7.88 -17.17 -5.19
CA VAL A 246 6.78 -18.14 -5.35
C VAL A 246 7.02 -19.21 -6.42
N GLY A 247 7.98 -19.02 -7.32
CA GLY A 247 8.34 -20.01 -8.36
C GLY A 247 8.89 -21.33 -7.83
N GLN A 248 9.17 -21.47 -6.54
CA GLN A 248 9.68 -22.67 -5.91
C GLN A 248 8.51 -23.55 -5.42
N LYS A 249 8.43 -24.77 -5.97
CA LYS A 249 7.40 -25.72 -5.53
C LYS A 249 7.55 -26.04 -4.04
N ILE A 250 6.48 -25.83 -3.28
CA ILE A 250 6.33 -26.23 -1.88
C ILE A 250 5.24 -27.29 -1.83
N ASP A 251 5.55 -28.49 -1.33
CA ASP A 251 4.58 -29.57 -1.30
C ASP A 251 3.43 -29.26 -0.35
N GLY A 252 2.20 -29.53 -0.77
CA GLY A 252 0.98 -29.25 0.00
C GLY A 252 0.52 -27.81 -0.08
N THR A 253 1.03 -27.04 -1.05
CA THR A 253 0.62 -25.65 -1.27
C THR A 253 0.45 -25.33 -2.75
N HIS A 254 -0.30 -24.28 -3.04
CA HIS A 254 -0.42 -23.68 -4.36
C HIS A 254 -0.23 -22.16 -4.31
N VAL A 255 0.04 -21.55 -5.45
CA VAL A 255 0.17 -20.09 -5.57
C VAL A 255 -1.17 -19.49 -6.00
N VAL A 256 -1.62 -18.50 -5.26
CA VAL A 256 -2.80 -17.70 -5.58
C VAL A 256 -2.34 -16.29 -5.97
N PRO A 257 -2.33 -15.94 -7.27
CA PRO A 257 -2.13 -14.57 -7.70
C PRO A 257 -3.44 -13.78 -7.50
N VAL A 258 -3.34 -12.62 -6.89
CA VAL A 258 -4.48 -11.72 -6.66
C VAL A 258 -4.28 -10.44 -7.44
N THR A 259 -5.24 -10.13 -8.29
CA THR A 259 -5.25 -8.86 -9.05
C THR A 259 -5.15 -7.68 -8.10
N SER A 260 -4.28 -6.74 -8.42
CA SER A 260 -4.15 -5.51 -7.64
C SER A 260 -4.10 -4.27 -8.53
N ILE A 261 -4.29 -3.11 -7.89
CA ILE A 261 -4.00 -1.80 -8.47
C ILE A 261 -2.64 -1.26 -7.99
N ASP A 262 -1.90 -2.07 -7.23
CA ASP A 262 -0.53 -1.74 -6.79
C ASP A 262 0.42 -1.68 -7.99
N ASN A 263 1.25 -0.65 -8.02
CA ASN A 263 2.14 -0.39 -9.13
C ASN A 263 3.53 0.06 -8.66
N ARG A 264 4.47 0.07 -9.60
CA ARG A 264 5.81 0.64 -9.39
C ARG A 264 6.10 1.65 -10.48
N GLY A 265 6.59 2.82 -10.05
CA GLY A 265 6.94 3.91 -10.95
C GLY A 265 8.11 4.74 -10.43
N ILE A 266 8.83 5.34 -11.35
CA ILE A 266 9.90 6.29 -11.03
C ILE A 266 9.31 7.70 -11.07
N SER A 267 9.33 8.40 -9.93
CA SER A 267 9.07 9.84 -9.89
C SER A 267 10.32 10.59 -10.30
N PHE A 268 10.14 11.68 -11.04
CA PHE A 268 11.24 12.54 -11.43
C PHE A 268 11.06 13.94 -10.85
N PRO A 269 12.10 14.56 -10.24
CA PRO A 269 12.10 16.00 -10.07
C PRO A 269 11.96 16.69 -11.44
N THR A 270 10.87 17.47 -11.61
CA THR A 270 10.52 18.09 -12.90
C THR A 270 10.99 19.54 -13.02
N VAL A 271 11.62 20.07 -11.97
CA VAL A 271 12.15 21.44 -11.90
C VAL A 271 13.66 21.43 -11.73
N PRO A 272 14.38 22.47 -12.23
CA PRO A 272 15.84 22.53 -12.08
C PRO A 272 16.27 22.74 -10.61
N ALA A 273 17.52 22.37 -10.32
CA ALA A 273 18.14 22.55 -9.01
C ALA A 273 18.58 24.01 -8.82
N GLU A 274 17.72 24.84 -8.26
CA GLU A 274 17.99 26.28 -8.01
C GLU A 274 18.37 26.57 -6.55
N GLY A 275 18.75 25.57 -5.77
CA GLY A 275 19.04 25.71 -4.33
C GLY A 275 17.82 25.97 -3.46
N LYS A 276 16.61 25.77 -4.00
CA LYS A 276 15.35 25.85 -3.26
C LYS A 276 15.19 24.64 -2.35
N LYS A 277 14.39 24.82 -1.30
CA LYS A 277 14.07 23.79 -0.34
C LYS A 277 12.57 23.65 -0.15
N SER A 278 12.14 22.44 0.19
CA SER A 278 10.78 22.14 0.61
C SER A 278 10.44 22.83 1.93
N PRO A 279 9.18 22.90 2.34
CA PRO A 279 8.80 23.37 3.68
C PRO A 279 9.50 22.61 4.82
N ALA A 280 9.84 21.32 4.60
CA ALA A 280 10.59 20.48 5.53
C ALA A 280 12.11 20.72 5.50
N GLY A 281 12.60 21.55 4.57
CA GLY A 281 14.03 21.88 4.43
C GLY A 281 14.82 21.00 3.46
N GLU A 282 14.17 20.10 2.73
CA GLU A 282 14.77 19.16 1.78
C GLU A 282 15.13 19.87 0.46
N PRO A 283 16.19 19.43 -0.25
CA PRO A 283 16.55 20.00 -1.55
C PRO A 283 15.48 19.71 -2.61
N ILE A 284 15.23 20.68 -3.49
CA ILE A 284 14.26 20.58 -4.59
C ILE A 284 15.00 20.70 -5.92
N GLY A 285 14.60 19.84 -6.88
CA GLY A 285 14.97 19.97 -8.28
C GLY A 285 16.22 19.20 -8.67
N ASN A 286 16.29 18.88 -9.97
CA ASN A 286 17.38 18.14 -10.59
C ASN A 286 17.56 18.64 -12.02
N ASP A 287 18.76 19.14 -12.35
CA ASP A 287 19.01 19.78 -13.65
C ASP A 287 18.92 18.82 -14.85
N ILE A 288 19.02 17.52 -14.62
CA ILE A 288 18.95 16.49 -15.66
C ILE A 288 17.50 16.04 -15.86
N THR A 289 16.84 15.62 -14.79
CA THR A 289 15.46 15.13 -14.87
C THR A 289 14.43 16.27 -15.05
N ALA A 290 14.80 17.53 -14.79
CA ALA A 290 13.98 18.68 -15.15
C ALA A 290 13.76 18.80 -16.67
N ASP A 291 14.71 18.32 -17.49
CA ASP A 291 14.53 18.29 -18.94
C ASP A 291 13.56 17.17 -19.34
N VAL A 292 12.45 17.56 -19.96
CA VAL A 292 11.40 16.64 -20.36
C VAL A 292 11.88 15.61 -21.40
N ALA A 293 12.87 15.95 -22.23
CA ALA A 293 13.43 15.02 -23.20
C ALA A 293 14.10 13.81 -22.51
N VAL A 294 14.78 14.04 -21.38
CA VAL A 294 15.36 12.95 -20.59
C VAL A 294 14.26 12.05 -20.02
N ARG A 295 13.21 12.62 -19.43
CA ARG A 295 12.11 11.83 -18.84
C ARG A 295 11.32 11.02 -19.88
N ARG A 296 11.05 11.62 -21.06
CA ARG A 296 10.43 10.92 -22.20
C ARG A 296 11.34 9.82 -22.73
N ALA A 297 12.62 10.08 -22.85
CA ALA A 297 13.58 9.07 -23.30
C ALA A 297 13.68 7.88 -22.34
N VAL A 298 13.60 8.09 -21.04
CA VAL A 298 13.48 7.00 -20.06
C VAL A 298 12.21 6.20 -20.33
N ASN A 299 11.05 6.84 -20.45
CA ASN A 299 9.77 6.16 -20.71
C ASN A 299 9.78 5.35 -22.01
N LEU A 300 10.39 5.88 -23.07
CA LEU A 300 10.49 5.20 -24.37
C LEU A 300 11.50 4.05 -24.37
N SER A 301 12.59 4.16 -23.58
CA SER A 301 13.66 3.15 -23.53
C SER A 301 13.32 1.90 -22.77
N VAL A 302 12.46 2.02 -21.75
CA VAL A 302 12.13 0.90 -20.86
C VAL A 302 11.26 -0.12 -21.61
N ASP A 303 11.64 -1.38 -21.51
CA ASP A 303 10.88 -2.55 -21.90
C ASP A 303 10.08 -3.04 -20.70
N ARG A 304 8.83 -2.61 -20.61
CA ARG A 304 7.96 -2.93 -19.47
C ARG A 304 7.59 -4.41 -19.45
N GLN A 305 7.42 -5.02 -20.62
CA GLN A 305 7.13 -6.45 -20.70
C GLN A 305 8.32 -7.29 -20.19
N ALA A 306 9.54 -6.87 -20.48
CA ALA A 306 10.72 -7.53 -19.94
C ALA A 306 10.83 -7.40 -18.40
N LEU A 307 10.31 -6.30 -17.81
CA LEU A 307 10.19 -6.20 -16.36
C LEU A 307 9.13 -7.16 -15.81
N VAL A 308 7.98 -7.27 -16.50
CA VAL A 308 6.93 -8.23 -16.12
C VAL A 308 7.46 -9.66 -16.18
N ASP A 309 8.10 -10.04 -17.27
CA ASP A 309 8.56 -11.42 -17.48
C ASP A 309 9.75 -11.80 -16.58
N GLY A 310 10.69 -10.85 -16.39
CA GLY A 310 11.98 -11.15 -15.75
C GLY A 310 12.10 -10.74 -14.28
N ILE A 311 11.25 -9.85 -13.78
CA ILE A 311 11.33 -9.34 -12.40
C ILE A 311 10.13 -9.79 -11.57
N VAL A 312 8.91 -9.74 -12.14
CA VAL A 312 7.71 -10.20 -11.45
C VAL A 312 7.23 -11.58 -11.91
N ASP A 313 8.05 -12.30 -12.68
CA ASP A 313 7.83 -13.69 -13.12
C ASP A 313 6.43 -13.91 -13.74
N GLY A 314 5.94 -12.92 -14.49
CA GLY A 314 4.63 -12.91 -15.12
C GLY A 314 3.47 -12.50 -14.21
N TYR A 315 3.70 -12.30 -12.91
CA TYR A 315 2.69 -11.86 -11.95
C TYR A 315 2.54 -10.34 -11.97
N GLY A 316 1.98 -9.82 -13.04
CA GLY A 316 1.73 -8.40 -13.23
C GLY A 316 1.52 -8.02 -14.68
N THR A 317 1.39 -6.73 -14.93
CA THR A 317 1.22 -6.15 -16.26
C THR A 317 2.08 -4.90 -16.46
N ALA A 318 2.38 -4.55 -17.71
CA ALA A 318 3.05 -3.29 -18.03
C ALA A 318 2.19 -2.09 -17.60
N ALA A 319 2.79 -1.13 -16.86
CA ALA A 319 2.12 0.07 -16.39
C ALA A 319 2.49 1.31 -17.23
N PHE A 320 1.49 2.11 -17.59
CA PHE A 320 1.61 3.35 -18.37
C PHE A 320 1.06 4.57 -17.62
N GLY A 321 0.35 4.36 -16.52
CA GLY A 321 -0.24 5.35 -15.65
C GLY A 321 -0.26 4.93 -14.19
N PRO A 322 -0.71 5.80 -13.29
CA PRO A 322 -0.85 5.46 -11.86
C PRO A 322 -2.03 4.54 -11.55
N VAL A 323 -2.95 4.35 -12.49
CA VAL A 323 -4.29 3.76 -12.24
C VAL A 323 -4.74 2.80 -13.35
N ASP A 324 -3.80 2.15 -14.03
CA ASP A 324 -4.05 1.31 -15.22
C ASP A 324 -5.13 0.23 -15.00
N ASN A 325 -5.17 -0.39 -13.82
CA ASN A 325 -6.10 -1.46 -13.47
C ASN A 325 -7.38 -0.93 -12.80
N SER A 326 -7.78 0.31 -13.10
CA SER A 326 -8.96 0.94 -12.49
C SER A 326 -9.94 1.49 -13.52
N PRO A 327 -11.22 1.72 -13.15
CA PRO A 327 -12.25 2.24 -14.05
C PRO A 327 -11.97 3.65 -14.61
N TRP A 328 -11.12 4.42 -13.92
CA TRP A 328 -10.75 5.79 -14.30
C TRP A 328 -9.44 5.89 -15.09
N PHE A 329 -8.88 4.79 -15.57
CA PHE A 329 -7.72 4.81 -16.44
C PHE A 329 -8.06 5.35 -17.84
N GLU A 330 -7.18 6.19 -18.42
CA GLU A 330 -7.30 6.70 -19.79
C GLU A 330 -6.39 5.90 -20.74
N GLU A 331 -6.98 5.02 -21.53
CA GLU A 331 -6.27 4.13 -22.46
C GLU A 331 -5.37 4.87 -23.48
N LYS A 332 -5.69 6.12 -23.82
CA LYS A 332 -4.89 6.94 -24.75
C LYS A 332 -3.52 7.36 -24.18
N THR A 333 -3.28 7.12 -22.89
CA THR A 333 -1.96 7.35 -22.29
C THR A 333 -0.97 6.24 -22.61
N ARG A 334 -1.43 5.07 -23.09
CA ARG A 334 -0.55 3.99 -23.54
C ARG A 334 0.25 4.42 -24.76
N PHE A 335 1.48 3.97 -24.83
CA PHE A 335 2.40 4.26 -25.93
C PHE A 335 3.28 3.03 -26.20
N THR A 336 3.95 3.02 -27.36
CA THR A 336 4.95 2.00 -27.67
C THR A 336 6.23 2.31 -26.88
N ASP A 337 6.62 1.40 -26.05
CA ASP A 337 7.86 1.43 -25.26
C ASP A 337 8.96 0.54 -25.89
N ASN A 338 10.09 0.35 -25.20
CA ASN A 338 11.27 -0.37 -25.71
C ASN A 338 11.74 0.17 -27.10
N ASP A 339 11.44 1.42 -27.40
CA ASP A 339 11.85 2.10 -28.63
C ASP A 339 13.08 2.99 -28.36
N VAL A 340 14.25 2.36 -28.36
CA VAL A 340 15.53 3.04 -28.15
C VAL A 340 15.81 4.08 -29.26
N ALA A 341 15.29 3.85 -30.48
CA ALA A 341 15.47 4.79 -31.59
C ALA A 341 14.66 6.08 -31.35
N ALA A 342 13.41 5.95 -30.92
CA ALA A 342 12.59 7.09 -30.53
C ALA A 342 13.17 7.82 -29.33
N ALA A 343 13.70 7.10 -28.33
CA ALA A 343 14.33 7.69 -27.16
C ALA A 343 15.58 8.52 -27.53
N LYS A 344 16.44 8.00 -28.42
CA LYS A 344 17.61 8.75 -28.93
C LYS A 344 17.19 9.98 -29.73
N LYS A 345 16.10 9.85 -30.51
CA LYS A 345 15.57 10.99 -31.26
C LYS A 345 15.05 12.07 -30.31
N GLU A 346 14.31 11.70 -29.29
CA GLU A 346 13.78 12.64 -28.28
C GLU A 346 14.91 13.40 -27.59
N LEU A 347 15.98 12.69 -27.21
CA LEU A 347 17.18 13.32 -26.63
C LEU A 347 17.85 14.27 -27.62
N ALA A 348 18.04 13.85 -28.87
CA ALA A 348 18.66 14.68 -29.88
C ALA A 348 17.85 15.94 -30.21
N ASP A 349 16.53 15.83 -30.31
CA ASP A 349 15.60 16.95 -30.51
C ASP A 349 15.66 17.91 -29.31
N GLY A 350 15.84 17.36 -28.09
CA GLY A 350 16.07 18.11 -26.86
C GLY A 350 17.47 18.74 -26.73
N GLY A 351 18.36 18.52 -27.70
CA GLY A 351 19.73 19.08 -27.74
C GLY A 351 20.79 18.23 -27.04
N TRP A 352 20.47 17.02 -26.61
CA TRP A 352 21.37 16.06 -25.98
C TRP A 352 22.18 15.31 -27.05
N LYS A 353 23.49 15.23 -26.93
CA LYS A 353 24.41 14.57 -27.89
C LYS A 353 25.60 13.99 -27.14
N ASP A 354 26.05 12.81 -27.53
CA ASP A 354 27.34 12.26 -27.10
C ASP A 354 28.46 12.99 -27.83
N THR A 355 29.18 13.87 -27.13
CA THR A 355 30.21 14.76 -27.70
C THR A 355 31.62 14.27 -27.43
N ASP A 356 31.82 13.43 -26.40
CA ASP A 356 33.11 12.88 -26.02
C ASP A 356 33.30 11.40 -26.39
N GLY A 357 32.24 10.73 -26.85
CA GLY A 357 32.25 9.34 -27.34
C GLY A 357 32.25 8.32 -26.25
N ASP A 358 31.84 8.65 -25.02
CA ASP A 358 31.78 7.72 -23.90
C ASP A 358 30.46 6.95 -23.81
N GLY A 359 29.49 7.27 -24.67
CA GLY A 359 28.20 6.64 -24.78
C GLY A 359 27.11 7.26 -23.92
N VAL A 360 27.41 8.36 -23.18
CA VAL A 360 26.42 9.15 -22.43
C VAL A 360 26.24 10.48 -23.16
N VAL A 361 24.98 10.89 -23.37
CA VAL A 361 24.72 12.17 -24.07
C VAL A 361 24.88 13.36 -23.13
N GLU A 362 25.34 14.51 -23.67
CA GLU A 362 25.51 15.75 -22.94
C GLU A 362 24.69 16.90 -23.54
N LYS A 363 24.33 17.84 -22.66
CA LYS A 363 23.73 19.12 -23.00
C LYS A 363 24.29 20.21 -22.08
N ASP A 364 24.75 21.31 -22.65
CA ASP A 364 25.34 22.45 -21.92
C ASP A 364 26.45 22.04 -20.93
N GLY A 365 27.29 21.05 -21.33
CA GLY A 365 28.39 20.53 -20.53
C GLY A 365 28.00 19.59 -19.40
N ARG A 366 26.74 19.18 -19.31
CA ARG A 366 26.23 18.22 -18.33
C ARG A 366 25.88 16.91 -19.00
N LYS A 367 26.33 15.78 -18.44
CA LYS A 367 25.93 14.44 -18.86
C LYS A 367 24.49 14.14 -18.45
N ALA A 368 23.79 13.37 -19.26
CA ALA A 368 22.48 12.80 -18.90
C ALA A 368 22.67 11.73 -17.81
N GLU A 369 23.06 12.18 -16.62
CA GLU A 369 23.36 11.33 -15.46
C GLU A 369 22.53 11.78 -14.26
N PHE A 370 21.79 10.84 -13.63
CA PHE A 370 21.04 11.09 -12.41
C PHE A 370 21.06 9.87 -11.47
N THR A 371 20.64 10.08 -10.22
CA THR A 371 20.51 9.02 -9.22
C THR A 371 19.06 8.54 -9.14
N LEU A 372 18.88 7.21 -9.10
CA LEU A 372 17.61 6.53 -8.80
C LEU A 372 17.74 5.86 -7.42
N VAL A 373 16.96 6.33 -6.46
CA VAL A 373 16.92 5.75 -5.11
C VAL A 373 15.74 4.80 -4.96
N TYR A 374 15.92 3.75 -4.16
CA TYR A 374 14.89 2.77 -3.85
C TYR A 374 15.07 2.26 -2.40
N PRO A 375 14.02 1.71 -1.74
CA PRO A 375 14.13 1.19 -0.39
C PRO A 375 15.05 -0.03 -0.32
N ALA A 376 16.06 0.06 0.55
CA ALA A 376 16.97 -1.04 0.83
C ALA A 376 16.20 -2.23 1.44
N GLY A 377 16.52 -3.43 0.99
CA GLY A 377 15.84 -4.67 1.44
C GLY A 377 14.60 -5.04 0.61
N ASP A 378 14.16 -4.18 -0.30
CA ASP A 378 13.09 -4.49 -1.26
C ASP A 378 13.71 -5.10 -2.54
N SER A 379 13.65 -6.41 -2.65
CA SER A 379 14.25 -7.18 -3.76
C SER A 379 13.60 -6.87 -5.10
N LEU A 380 12.28 -6.63 -5.11
CA LEU A 380 11.51 -6.27 -6.29
C LEU A 380 11.95 -4.93 -6.85
N ARG A 381 11.97 -3.88 -6.01
CA ARG A 381 12.40 -2.54 -6.45
C ARG A 381 13.87 -2.52 -6.86
N GLN A 382 14.74 -3.29 -6.19
CA GLN A 382 16.13 -3.44 -6.61
C GLN A 382 16.23 -4.05 -8.02
N GLY A 383 15.52 -5.14 -8.29
CA GLY A 383 15.48 -5.78 -9.59
C GLY A 383 15.00 -4.84 -10.71
N ILE A 384 13.92 -4.10 -10.46
CA ILE A 384 13.39 -3.10 -11.39
C ILE A 384 14.44 -2.00 -11.64
N ALA A 385 15.04 -1.43 -10.59
CA ALA A 385 16.02 -0.35 -10.71
C ALA A 385 17.23 -0.77 -11.56
N LEU A 386 17.79 -1.94 -11.31
CA LEU A 386 18.94 -2.46 -12.05
C LEU A 386 18.59 -2.74 -13.52
N SER A 387 17.40 -3.29 -13.80
CA SER A 387 16.93 -3.52 -15.17
C SER A 387 16.74 -2.20 -15.93
N VAL A 388 16.15 -1.18 -15.30
CA VAL A 388 15.96 0.15 -15.90
C VAL A 388 17.32 0.78 -16.25
N VAL A 389 18.34 0.69 -15.37
CA VAL A 389 19.70 1.20 -15.65
C VAL A 389 20.25 0.65 -16.96
N ASP A 390 20.17 -0.70 -17.14
CA ASP A 390 20.68 -1.34 -18.35
C ASP A 390 19.89 -0.97 -19.59
N GLN A 391 18.60 -0.75 -19.45
CA GLN A 391 17.73 -0.42 -20.57
C GLN A 391 17.92 1.03 -21.05
N VAL A 392 17.97 2.01 -20.14
CA VAL A 392 18.12 3.44 -20.52
C VAL A 392 19.54 3.78 -20.98
N LYS A 393 20.53 3.00 -20.56
CA LYS A 393 21.92 3.11 -21.05
C LYS A 393 22.00 2.97 -22.57
N ARG A 394 21.14 2.16 -23.19
CA ARG A 394 21.06 1.98 -24.64
C ARG A 394 20.71 3.28 -25.39
N ALA A 395 20.00 4.19 -24.72
CA ALA A 395 19.66 5.51 -25.26
C ALA A 395 20.72 6.57 -24.99
N GLY A 396 21.72 6.29 -24.15
CA GLY A 396 22.77 7.24 -23.78
C GLY A 396 22.49 7.96 -22.45
N ILE A 397 21.69 7.37 -21.58
CA ILE A 397 21.39 7.90 -20.23
C ILE A 397 22.14 7.05 -19.20
N SER A 398 22.84 7.70 -18.27
CA SER A 398 23.55 7.07 -17.14
C SER A 398 22.71 7.21 -15.87
N VAL A 399 22.41 6.09 -15.21
CA VAL A 399 21.66 6.11 -13.94
C VAL A 399 22.46 5.38 -12.87
N LYS A 400 22.69 6.05 -11.74
CA LYS A 400 23.26 5.47 -10.53
C LYS A 400 22.13 5.03 -9.61
N THR A 401 22.24 3.82 -9.05
CA THR A 401 21.23 3.31 -8.12
C THR A 401 21.74 3.34 -6.69
N GLU A 402 20.88 3.68 -5.74
CA GLU A 402 21.18 3.65 -4.31
C GLU A 402 20.01 3.04 -3.54
N GLY A 403 20.27 1.95 -2.79
CA GLY A 403 19.30 1.39 -1.82
C GLY A 403 19.42 2.13 -0.49
N LEU A 404 18.33 2.73 0.01
CA LEU A 404 18.33 3.59 1.18
C LEU A 404 17.16 3.25 2.12
N GLY A 405 17.27 3.61 3.39
CA GLY A 405 16.11 3.62 4.30
C GLY A 405 15.11 4.72 3.93
N TRP A 406 13.85 4.53 4.29
CA TRP A 406 12.77 5.47 3.92
C TRP A 406 13.04 6.92 4.37
N ASP A 407 13.57 7.16 5.59
CA ASP A 407 13.92 8.50 6.04
C ASP A 407 14.91 9.22 5.12
N GLN A 408 15.87 8.47 4.57
CA GLN A 408 16.86 9.00 3.63
C GLN A 408 16.23 9.22 2.25
N ILE A 409 15.29 8.37 1.82
CA ILE A 409 14.54 8.54 0.58
C ILE A 409 13.69 9.80 0.68
N TYR A 410 12.91 9.97 1.77
CA TYR A 410 12.07 11.15 1.96
C TYR A 410 12.90 12.44 1.96
N ALA A 411 14.08 12.45 2.56
CA ALA A 411 14.98 13.60 2.54
C ALA A 411 15.52 13.96 1.12
N ARG A 412 15.39 13.04 0.15
CA ARG A 412 15.91 13.19 -1.23
C ARG A 412 14.83 13.12 -2.31
N GLN A 413 13.58 12.84 -1.96
CA GLN A 413 12.48 12.55 -2.89
C GLN A 413 12.15 13.70 -3.86
N HIS A 414 12.61 14.92 -3.55
CA HIS A 414 12.37 16.10 -4.38
C HIS A 414 13.58 16.50 -5.23
N SER A 415 14.71 15.81 -5.08
CA SER A 415 15.98 16.12 -5.79
C SER A 415 16.57 14.93 -6.53
N ASP A 416 16.23 13.71 -6.16
CA ASP A 416 16.61 12.49 -6.88
C ASP A 416 15.37 11.81 -7.47
N ALA A 417 15.60 10.97 -8.49
CA ALA A 417 14.55 10.09 -8.95
C ALA A 417 14.29 8.98 -7.91
N VAL A 418 13.03 8.64 -7.66
CA VAL A 418 12.66 7.65 -6.64
C VAL A 418 11.78 6.56 -7.25
N LEU A 419 12.11 5.31 -7.01
CA LEU A 419 11.26 4.17 -7.35
C LEU A 419 10.23 3.94 -6.24
N PHE A 420 9.07 4.56 -6.40
CA PHE A 420 7.93 4.44 -5.51
C PHE A 420 6.99 3.28 -5.89
N GLY A 421 6.03 2.99 -5.03
CA GLY A 421 4.86 2.16 -5.27
C GLY A 421 3.62 2.84 -4.73
N TRP A 422 2.55 2.76 -5.50
CA TRP A 422 1.25 3.34 -5.19
C TRP A 422 0.15 2.38 -5.61
N GLY A 423 -1.07 2.67 -5.31
CA GLY A 423 -2.21 1.84 -5.68
C GLY A 423 -3.36 2.01 -4.71
N SER A 424 -4.17 3.03 -4.90
CA SER A 424 -5.35 3.28 -4.09
C SER A 424 -6.62 2.96 -4.86
N HIS A 425 -7.60 2.37 -4.19
CA HIS A 425 -8.98 2.27 -4.67
C HIS A 425 -9.67 3.64 -4.81
N ASP A 426 -8.99 4.73 -4.44
CA ASP A 426 -9.49 6.09 -4.49
C ASP A 426 -8.74 6.88 -5.57
N PRO A 427 -9.41 7.38 -6.62
CA PRO A 427 -8.77 8.22 -7.64
C PRO A 427 -8.17 9.51 -7.08
N TYR A 428 -8.46 9.87 -5.84
CA TYR A 428 -7.80 10.96 -5.12
C TYR A 428 -6.27 10.80 -5.07
N GLU A 429 -5.74 9.58 -5.23
CA GLU A 429 -4.31 9.35 -5.36
C GLU A 429 -3.71 10.14 -6.54
N MET A 430 -4.40 10.25 -7.69
CA MET A 430 -3.93 11.09 -8.80
C MET A 430 -3.86 12.57 -8.39
N TYR A 431 -4.81 13.03 -7.57
CA TYR A 431 -4.78 14.39 -7.03
C TYR A 431 -3.53 14.63 -6.18
N THR A 432 -3.20 13.71 -5.29
CA THR A 432 -2.01 13.82 -4.43
C THR A 432 -0.70 13.73 -5.22
N LEU A 433 -0.64 12.92 -6.27
CA LEU A 433 0.57 12.72 -7.05
C LEU A 433 0.89 13.85 -8.05
N TYR A 434 -0.13 14.60 -8.50
CA TYR A 434 0.06 15.54 -9.63
C TYR A 434 -0.41 16.97 -9.35
N LYS A 435 -1.23 17.22 -8.34
CA LYS A 435 -1.71 18.57 -8.03
C LYS A 435 -0.55 19.50 -7.64
N SER A 436 -0.42 20.63 -8.34
CA SER A 436 0.70 21.58 -8.19
C SER A 436 0.83 22.12 -6.77
N ASP A 437 -0.31 22.40 -6.10
CA ASP A 437 -0.34 23.01 -4.78
C ASP A 437 0.06 22.05 -3.64
N LEU A 438 0.09 20.74 -3.93
CA LEU A 438 0.49 19.72 -2.97
C LEU A 438 1.98 19.41 -3.01
N ALA A 439 2.74 19.99 -3.94
CA ALA A 439 4.16 19.72 -4.09
C ALA A 439 4.95 20.01 -2.80
N GLY A 440 5.67 19.00 -2.30
CA GLY A 440 6.50 19.10 -1.10
C GLY A 440 5.74 19.05 0.22
N VAL A 441 4.47 18.66 0.18
CA VAL A 441 3.69 18.31 1.39
C VAL A 441 3.77 16.80 1.55
N GLU A 442 4.53 16.32 2.51
CA GLU A 442 4.84 14.89 2.67
C GLU A 442 5.41 14.30 1.36
N SER A 443 4.87 13.17 0.88
CA SER A 443 5.24 12.56 -0.40
C SER A 443 4.27 12.92 -1.53
N ASN A 444 3.40 13.93 -1.35
CA ASN A 444 2.53 14.41 -2.41
C ASN A 444 3.34 15.14 -3.48
N ASN A 445 3.01 14.90 -4.74
CA ASN A 445 3.69 15.47 -5.91
C ASN A 445 5.21 15.61 -5.68
N PRO A 446 5.92 14.49 -5.45
CA PRO A 446 7.32 14.51 -5.01
C PRO A 446 8.24 15.15 -6.05
N GLY A 447 7.86 15.08 -7.33
CA GLY A 447 8.61 15.66 -8.45
C GLY A 447 8.42 17.16 -8.64
N TYR A 448 7.60 17.84 -7.85
CA TYR A 448 7.27 19.27 -8.05
C TYR A 448 6.69 19.57 -9.44
N TYR A 449 5.95 18.61 -9.98
CA TYR A 449 5.26 18.75 -11.26
C TYR A 449 4.23 19.89 -11.22
N ARG A 450 4.13 20.65 -12.32
CA ARG A 450 3.19 21.76 -12.45
C ARG A 450 2.61 21.79 -13.86
N ASN A 451 1.28 21.74 -13.93
CA ASN A 451 0.55 21.93 -15.17
C ASN A 451 -0.88 22.42 -14.84
N ALA A 452 -1.21 23.63 -15.30
CA ALA A 452 -2.50 24.25 -14.98
C ALA A 452 -3.71 23.51 -15.58
N ASP A 453 -3.55 22.85 -16.73
CA ASP A 453 -4.63 22.07 -17.33
C ASP A 453 -4.89 20.80 -16.50
N VAL A 454 -3.83 20.14 -16.01
CA VAL A 454 -3.95 19.01 -15.09
C VAL A 454 -4.60 19.43 -13.78
N ASP A 455 -4.15 20.55 -13.21
CA ASP A 455 -4.74 21.08 -11.98
C ASP A 455 -6.24 21.35 -12.11
N ALA A 456 -6.65 21.91 -13.27
CA ALA A 456 -8.06 22.21 -13.54
C ALA A 456 -8.91 20.93 -13.66
N GLU A 457 -8.40 19.92 -14.37
CA GLU A 457 -9.10 18.63 -14.52
C GLU A 457 -9.19 17.88 -13.18
N LEU A 458 -8.11 17.86 -12.39
CA LEU A 458 -8.11 17.25 -11.06
C LEU A 458 -9.10 17.94 -10.11
N ASP A 459 -9.15 19.28 -10.12
CA ASP A 459 -10.12 20.05 -9.32
C ASP A 459 -11.55 19.78 -9.79
N ALA A 460 -11.80 19.76 -11.10
CA ALA A 460 -13.12 19.46 -11.66
C ALA A 460 -13.57 18.04 -11.28
N ALA A 461 -12.67 17.05 -11.38
CA ALA A 461 -12.95 15.67 -10.98
C ALA A 461 -13.35 15.59 -9.49
N LEU A 462 -12.60 16.27 -8.62
CA LEU A 462 -12.84 16.23 -7.17
C LEU A 462 -14.15 16.92 -6.80
N LEU A 463 -14.48 18.04 -7.46
CA LEU A 463 -15.67 18.85 -7.16
C LEU A 463 -16.94 18.36 -7.86
N ALA A 464 -16.84 17.39 -8.78
CA ALA A 464 -17.99 16.84 -9.47
C ALA A 464 -18.99 16.18 -8.49
N THR A 465 -20.27 16.37 -8.74
CA THR A 465 -21.37 15.76 -7.95
C THR A 465 -21.93 14.50 -8.59
N ASP A 466 -21.47 14.17 -9.80
CA ASP A 466 -21.81 12.96 -10.54
C ASP A 466 -20.52 12.13 -10.79
N GLN A 467 -20.57 10.83 -10.54
CA GLN A 467 -19.41 9.93 -10.67
C GLN A 467 -18.94 9.75 -12.11
N THR A 468 -19.85 9.87 -13.10
CA THR A 468 -19.50 9.78 -14.51
C THR A 468 -18.72 11.02 -14.96
N GLU A 469 -19.18 12.19 -14.52
CA GLU A 469 -18.49 13.47 -14.73
C GLU A 469 -17.10 13.43 -14.06
N ALA A 470 -17.03 13.04 -12.79
CA ALA A 470 -15.76 12.88 -12.08
C ALA A 470 -14.79 11.97 -12.84
N THR A 471 -15.25 10.80 -13.29
CA THR A 471 -14.44 9.84 -14.04
C THR A 471 -13.93 10.44 -15.37
N SER A 472 -14.73 11.25 -16.04
CA SER A 472 -14.31 11.92 -17.28
C SER A 472 -13.16 12.89 -17.05
N HIS A 473 -13.21 13.65 -15.96
CA HIS A 473 -12.15 14.57 -15.55
C HIS A 473 -10.90 13.82 -15.06
N TRP A 474 -11.04 12.74 -14.27
CA TRP A 474 -9.91 11.88 -13.88
C TRP A 474 -9.17 11.34 -15.10
N LYS A 475 -9.90 10.94 -16.17
CA LYS A 475 -9.31 10.49 -17.44
C LYS A 475 -8.63 11.63 -18.20
N ALA A 476 -9.25 12.80 -18.27
CA ALA A 476 -8.71 13.96 -18.97
C ALA A 476 -7.39 14.45 -18.33
N ALA A 477 -7.29 14.45 -17.00
CA ALA A 477 -6.08 14.82 -16.28
C ALA A 477 -4.85 13.98 -16.66
N GLN A 478 -5.03 12.69 -17.06
CA GLN A 478 -3.93 11.78 -17.36
C GLN A 478 -3.22 12.11 -18.68
N LEU A 479 -3.89 12.72 -19.63
CA LEU A 479 -3.36 12.96 -20.98
C LEU A 479 -2.10 13.83 -20.95
N PRO A 480 -2.05 15.00 -20.27
CA PRO A 480 -0.86 15.84 -20.26
C PRO A 480 0.31 15.24 -19.48
N PHE A 481 0.08 14.54 -18.37
CA PHE A 481 1.19 14.01 -17.55
C PHE A 481 1.71 12.65 -18.01
N SER A 482 1.12 12.04 -19.07
CA SER A 482 1.53 10.74 -19.61
C SER A 482 3.03 10.67 -19.97
N GLY A 483 3.56 9.45 -20.07
CA GLY A 483 4.99 9.20 -20.25
C GLY A 483 5.61 9.75 -21.53
N THR A 484 4.83 10.08 -22.56
CA THR A 484 5.27 10.72 -23.81
C THR A 484 4.92 12.20 -23.92
N LYS A 485 4.33 12.78 -22.87
CA LYS A 485 4.00 14.22 -22.78
C LYS A 485 4.89 14.87 -21.73
N ASP A 486 4.35 15.28 -20.59
CA ASP A 486 5.17 15.90 -19.54
C ASP A 486 6.04 14.88 -18.80
N ALA A 487 5.69 13.59 -18.86
CA ALA A 487 6.47 12.47 -18.34
C ALA A 487 6.96 12.72 -16.90
N ALA A 488 6.06 13.22 -16.03
CA ALA A 488 6.41 13.49 -14.63
C ALA A 488 6.81 12.21 -13.87
N TRP A 489 6.32 11.06 -14.35
CA TRP A 489 6.64 9.72 -13.89
C TRP A 489 6.99 8.79 -15.04
N ALA A 490 7.74 7.73 -14.75
CA ALA A 490 7.81 6.54 -15.57
C ALA A 490 7.12 5.39 -14.80
N TRP A 491 5.86 5.13 -15.09
CA TRP A 491 5.15 3.96 -14.59
C TRP A 491 5.69 2.72 -15.30
N LEU A 492 5.92 1.65 -14.56
CA LEU A 492 6.73 0.52 -15.03
C LEU A 492 5.92 -0.79 -15.03
N VAL A 493 5.43 -1.21 -13.87
CA VAL A 493 4.67 -2.45 -13.70
C VAL A 493 3.50 -2.24 -12.74
N ASN A 494 2.38 -2.87 -13.05
CA ASN A 494 1.30 -3.17 -12.10
C ASN A 494 1.55 -4.57 -11.56
N LEU A 495 1.35 -4.77 -10.27
CA LEU A 495 1.63 -6.04 -9.61
C LEU A 495 0.36 -6.88 -9.45
N GLU A 496 0.50 -8.17 -9.55
CA GLU A 496 -0.37 -9.10 -8.83
C GLU A 496 0.28 -9.42 -7.49
N HIS A 497 -0.49 -9.42 -6.42
CA HIS A 497 0.00 -9.88 -5.14
C HIS A 497 -0.02 -11.41 -5.13
N THR A 498 1.07 -12.02 -4.71
CA THR A 498 1.22 -13.47 -4.76
C THR A 498 1.23 -14.05 -3.36
N TYR A 499 0.38 -15.06 -3.17
CA TYR A 499 0.24 -15.78 -1.91
C TYR A 499 0.52 -17.26 -2.13
N VAL A 500 1.33 -17.86 -1.27
CA VAL A 500 1.48 -19.31 -1.18
C VAL A 500 0.48 -19.79 -0.12
N VAL A 501 -0.44 -20.65 -0.54
CA VAL A 501 -1.62 -21.05 0.22
C VAL A 501 -1.63 -22.56 0.42
N ASP A 502 -1.96 -23.05 1.60
CA ASP A 502 -2.18 -24.46 1.92
C ASP A 502 -3.24 -25.07 0.97
N ASP A 503 -2.98 -26.24 0.39
CA ASP A 503 -3.88 -26.89 -0.55
C ASP A 503 -5.26 -27.20 0.02
N CYS A 504 -5.40 -27.24 1.35
CA CYS A 504 -6.68 -27.43 2.04
C CYS A 504 -7.45 -26.14 2.30
N LEU A 505 -6.87 -24.97 2.00
CA LEU A 505 -7.51 -23.68 2.24
C LEU A 505 -8.02 -23.07 0.93
N ASP A 506 -9.32 -22.85 0.85
CA ASP A 506 -9.98 -22.10 -0.21
C ASP A 506 -10.20 -20.65 0.25
N LEU A 507 -9.63 -19.69 -0.47
CA LEU A 507 -9.77 -18.26 -0.19
C LEU A 507 -11.03 -17.65 -0.86
N GLY A 508 -11.85 -18.46 -1.55
CA GLY A 508 -12.96 -17.96 -2.35
C GLY A 508 -12.47 -17.13 -3.55
N GLU A 509 -13.21 -16.08 -3.89
CA GLU A 509 -12.80 -15.12 -4.93
C GLU A 509 -12.13 -13.91 -4.27
N PRO A 510 -10.79 -13.79 -4.32
CA PRO A 510 -10.10 -12.64 -3.78
C PRO A 510 -10.55 -11.35 -4.49
N ARG A 511 -10.68 -10.29 -3.72
CA ARG A 511 -11.02 -8.96 -4.26
C ARG A 511 -9.77 -8.32 -4.87
N THR A 512 -9.96 -7.42 -5.85
CA THR A 512 -8.86 -6.58 -6.33
C THR A 512 -8.23 -5.83 -5.16
N GLU A 513 -6.93 -5.98 -4.97
CA GLU A 513 -6.24 -5.41 -3.82
C GLU A 513 -5.65 -4.02 -4.13
N PRO A 514 -5.67 -3.09 -3.19
CA PRO A 514 -4.86 -1.88 -3.25
C PRO A 514 -3.44 -2.16 -2.75
N HIS A 515 -2.57 -1.18 -2.82
CA HIS A 515 -1.31 -1.20 -2.08
C HIS A 515 -1.61 -1.32 -0.57
N GLY A 516 -1.19 -2.39 0.08
CA GLY A 516 -1.61 -2.64 1.47
C GLY A 516 -0.89 -3.78 2.17
N HIS A 517 0.24 -4.22 1.62
CA HIS A 517 1.15 -5.17 2.25
C HIS A 517 0.47 -6.43 2.81
N GLY A 518 -0.46 -7.03 2.03
CA GLY A 518 -1.13 -8.29 2.35
C GLY A 518 -2.40 -8.18 3.18
N TRP A 519 -2.60 -7.14 3.97
CA TRP A 519 -3.84 -6.96 4.75
C TRP A 519 -5.12 -6.95 3.92
N PRO A 520 -5.14 -6.41 2.67
CA PRO A 520 -6.33 -6.43 1.83
C PRO A 520 -6.88 -7.83 1.52
N LEU A 521 -6.04 -8.87 1.50
CA LEU A 521 -6.45 -10.26 1.33
C LEU A 521 -7.54 -10.65 2.34
N THR A 522 -7.45 -10.12 3.57
CA THR A 522 -8.40 -10.42 4.65
C THR A 522 -9.79 -9.81 4.45
N ALA A 523 -10.00 -8.98 3.44
CA ALA A 523 -11.33 -8.44 3.14
C ALA A 523 -12.35 -9.53 2.78
N GLY A 524 -11.89 -10.70 2.30
CA GLY A 524 -12.71 -11.89 2.03
C GLY A 524 -12.63 -12.98 3.10
N ILE A 525 -11.97 -12.75 4.24
CA ILE A 525 -11.65 -13.81 5.21
C ILE A 525 -12.89 -14.54 5.81
N ALA A 526 -14.04 -13.89 5.81
CA ALA A 526 -15.30 -14.52 6.24
C ALA A 526 -15.77 -15.63 5.29
N ASP A 527 -15.37 -15.56 4.01
CA ASP A 527 -15.75 -16.52 2.97
C ASP A 527 -14.77 -17.70 2.85
N TRP A 528 -13.62 -17.63 3.52
CA TRP A 528 -12.60 -18.67 3.44
C TRP A 528 -13.06 -19.98 4.05
N LYS A 529 -12.69 -21.10 3.41
CA LYS A 529 -13.13 -22.45 3.79
C LYS A 529 -11.95 -23.40 3.92
N TRP A 530 -12.01 -24.28 4.90
CA TRP A 530 -11.13 -25.43 5.00
C TRP A 530 -11.77 -26.61 4.27
N THR A 531 -11.08 -27.17 3.28
CA THR A 531 -11.66 -28.16 2.34
C THR A 531 -11.18 -29.58 2.57
N CYS A 532 -10.21 -29.83 3.46
CA CYS A 532 -9.78 -31.16 3.88
C CYS A 532 -10.38 -31.55 5.21
#